data_516e6fe5ddb521645785f7ae726432b0
#
_entry.id   516e6fe5ddb521645785f7ae726432b0
#
_cell.length_a   1.000
_cell.length_b   1.000
_cell.length_c   1.000
_cell.angle_alpha   90.00
_cell.angle_beta   90.00
_cell.angle_gamma   90.00
#
_symmetry.space_group_name_H-M   'P 1'
#
loop_
_entity.id
_entity.type
_entity.pdbx_description
1 polymer ?
#
loop_
_entity_poly.entity_id
_entity_poly.type
_entity_poly.pdbx_seq_one_letter_code
_entity_poly.pdbx_strand_id
1 'polypeptide(L)'
;RSSDLAPSLGLSPQGTISSFDKNAATKTYSLPVTASWQVDLFGQLLNSKRNAQVTLKQMKAYRQAVQTQVVSNIANMYYTLMMLDRQLEITKATAEILKKNAETMEAMKDAAMYSINSAGVEQSKAAYAQVLASIPDIEQSIRETENALSTLLGEAPHAIKRGELEAQVLPTELSAGVPIQLLSNRPDVKAAEMSLASCYYNTNSARAAFYPQITLSGSAGWTNNSGAGIVNPGKLLASVV
;
A
#
# COMPACT_ATOMS: atom_id res chain seq x y z
N ARG A 1 -17.82 3.79 13.42
CA ARG A 1 -17.65 2.79 14.50
C ARG A 1 -19.00 2.16 14.80
N SER A 2 -19.06 0.87 15.15
CA SER A 2 -20.34 0.22 15.54
C SER A 2 -20.93 0.76 16.84
N SER A 3 -20.12 1.48 17.62
CA SER A 3 -20.52 2.19 18.85
C SER A 3 -21.50 3.33 18.62
N ASP A 4 -21.54 3.91 17.42
CA ASP A 4 -22.37 5.08 17.13
C ASP A 4 -23.86 4.74 16.98
N LEU A 5 -24.18 3.45 16.83
CA LEU A 5 -25.55 2.90 16.82
C LEU A 5 -26.04 2.47 18.21
N ALA A 6 -25.15 2.43 19.20
CA ALA A 6 -25.47 2.06 20.58
C ALA A 6 -25.55 3.32 21.46
N PRO A 7 -26.33 3.30 22.54
CA PRO A 7 -26.37 4.40 23.49
C PRO A 7 -24.99 4.63 24.10
N SER A 8 -24.57 5.89 24.21
CA SER A 8 -23.35 6.29 24.91
C SER A 8 -23.67 6.59 26.37
N LEU A 9 -22.81 6.12 27.27
CA LEU A 9 -22.88 6.41 28.70
C LEU A 9 -21.65 7.25 29.09
N GLY A 10 -21.87 8.39 29.73
CA GLY A 10 -20.84 9.28 30.23
C GLY A 10 -20.97 9.46 31.76
N LEU A 11 -19.86 9.51 32.46
CA LEU A 11 -19.76 9.88 33.85
C LEU A 11 -18.90 11.16 33.95
N SER A 12 -19.46 12.24 34.47
CA SER A 12 -18.80 13.54 34.51
C SER A 12 -18.82 14.13 35.92
N PRO A 13 -17.92 13.70 36.81
CA PRO A 13 -17.83 14.28 38.15
C PRO A 13 -17.48 15.76 38.05
N GLN A 14 -18.20 16.61 38.75
CA GLN A 14 -18.00 18.04 38.79
C GLN A 14 -17.95 18.54 40.24
N GLY A 15 -17.01 19.40 40.53
CA GLY A 15 -16.91 20.10 41.80
C GLY A 15 -16.71 21.59 41.57
N THR A 16 -17.54 22.43 42.17
CA THR A 16 -17.43 23.88 42.09
C THR A 16 -17.26 24.45 43.49
N ILE A 17 -16.27 25.30 43.67
CA ILE A 17 -16.08 26.09 44.89
C ILE A 17 -16.25 27.55 44.50
N SER A 18 -17.27 28.19 45.03
CA SER A 18 -17.51 29.63 44.84
C SER A 18 -17.40 30.39 46.18
N SER A 19 -16.55 31.34 46.21
CA SER A 19 -16.39 32.26 47.35
C SER A 19 -16.46 33.70 46.80
N PHE A 20 -17.58 34.32 46.99
CA PHE A 20 -17.76 35.76 46.75
C PHE A 20 -17.90 36.45 48.09
N ASP A 21 -16.94 37.24 48.46
CA ASP A 21 -16.91 37.99 49.73
C ASP A 21 -16.61 37.14 51.00
N LYS A 22 -16.43 37.78 52.15
CA LYS A 22 -15.95 37.21 53.45
C LYS A 22 -16.86 36.13 54.06
N ASN A 23 -17.86 35.65 53.35
CA ASN A 23 -18.79 34.59 53.74
C ASN A 23 -18.27 33.22 53.35
N ALA A 24 -18.73 32.18 54.07
CA ALA A 24 -18.30 30.78 53.87
C ALA A 24 -18.41 30.35 52.43
N ALA A 25 -17.34 29.81 51.88
CA ALA A 25 -17.30 29.29 50.49
C ALA A 25 -18.36 28.20 50.28
N THR A 26 -19.18 28.39 49.25
CA THR A 26 -20.18 27.36 48.86
C THR A 26 -19.50 26.31 48.02
N LYS A 27 -19.54 25.07 48.49
CA LYS A 27 -18.99 23.89 47.78
C LYS A 27 -20.13 23.09 47.21
N THR A 28 -20.15 22.92 45.91
CA THR A 28 -21.12 22.07 45.21
C THR A 28 -20.41 20.91 44.55
N TYR A 29 -20.88 19.71 44.81
CA TYR A 29 -20.43 18.49 44.17
C TYR A 29 -21.57 17.85 43.39
N SER A 30 -21.30 17.41 42.17
CA SER A 30 -22.25 16.67 41.36
C SER A 30 -21.60 15.49 40.67
N LEU A 31 -22.31 14.38 40.62
CA LEU A 31 -21.89 13.16 39.94
C LEU A 31 -22.99 12.72 38.96
N PRO A 32 -23.16 13.40 37.82
CA PRO A 32 -24.14 13.02 36.80
C PRO A 32 -23.64 11.82 35.98
N VAL A 33 -24.51 10.86 35.77
CA VAL A 33 -24.42 9.84 34.74
C VAL A 33 -25.33 10.28 33.60
N THR A 34 -24.77 10.50 32.44
CA THR A 34 -25.50 10.90 31.24
C THR A 34 -25.59 9.73 30.26
N ALA A 35 -26.77 9.50 29.71
CA ALA A 35 -26.96 8.55 28.62
C ALA A 35 -27.48 9.35 27.40
N SER A 36 -26.89 9.10 26.24
CA SER A 36 -27.39 9.67 24.98
C SER A 36 -27.42 8.61 23.90
N TRP A 37 -28.51 8.63 23.13
CA TRP A 37 -28.69 7.71 22.01
C TRP A 37 -29.33 8.43 20.83
N GLN A 38 -28.61 8.42 19.68
CA GLN A 38 -29.17 8.92 18.44
C GLN A 38 -29.98 7.82 17.76
N VAL A 39 -31.30 8.04 17.62
CA VAL A 39 -32.20 7.09 16.96
C VAL A 39 -32.08 7.28 15.44
N ASP A 40 -31.63 6.28 14.74
CA ASP A 40 -31.41 6.31 13.28
C ASP A 40 -32.71 5.95 12.53
N LEU A 41 -33.68 6.86 12.49
CA LEU A 41 -34.95 6.64 11.81
C LEU A 41 -34.85 6.69 10.28
N PHE A 42 -33.91 7.48 9.75
CA PHE A 42 -33.75 7.71 8.31
C PHE A 42 -32.54 6.97 7.71
N GLY A 43 -31.85 6.17 8.52
CA GLY A 43 -30.78 5.29 8.06
C GLY A 43 -29.46 6.00 7.79
N GLN A 44 -29.19 7.19 8.31
CA GLN A 44 -27.93 7.91 8.14
C GLN A 44 -26.76 7.14 8.73
N LEU A 45 -26.88 6.71 9.99
CA LEU A 45 -25.84 5.94 10.70
C LEU A 45 -25.70 4.53 10.12
N LEU A 46 -26.82 3.91 9.74
CA LEU A 46 -26.81 2.60 9.10
C LEU A 46 -26.09 2.63 7.76
N ASN A 47 -26.33 3.65 6.93
CA ASN A 47 -25.63 3.81 5.66
C ASN A 47 -24.13 4.13 5.87
N SER A 48 -23.78 4.94 6.86
CA SER A 48 -22.39 5.18 7.28
C SER A 48 -21.68 3.87 7.67
N LYS A 49 -22.35 3.02 8.46
CA LYS A 49 -21.81 1.70 8.83
C LYS A 49 -21.61 0.81 7.61
N ARG A 50 -22.59 0.74 6.70
CA ARG A 50 -22.52 -0.02 5.46
C ARG A 50 -21.39 0.50 4.56
N ASN A 51 -21.21 1.80 4.46
CA ASN A 51 -20.11 2.42 3.74
C ASN A 51 -18.75 2.00 4.31
N ALA A 52 -18.59 2.05 5.63
CA ALA A 52 -17.35 1.59 6.28
C ALA A 52 -17.05 0.10 6.02
N GLN A 53 -18.09 -0.74 6.01
CA GLN A 53 -17.95 -2.16 5.68
C GLN A 53 -17.52 -2.39 4.23
N VAL A 54 -18.07 -1.62 3.29
CA VAL A 54 -17.71 -1.69 1.87
C VAL A 54 -16.29 -1.19 1.65
N THR A 55 -15.89 -0.10 2.32
CA THR A 55 -14.52 0.41 2.30
C THR A 55 -13.53 -0.65 2.81
N LEU A 56 -13.88 -1.38 3.87
CA LEU A 56 -13.04 -2.49 4.34
C LEU A 56 -12.89 -3.59 3.27
N LYS A 57 -13.97 -3.95 2.55
CA LYS A 57 -13.92 -4.91 1.45
C LYS A 57 -13.07 -4.40 0.29
N GLN A 58 -13.18 -3.11 -0.05
CA GLN A 58 -12.35 -2.44 -1.05
C GLN A 58 -10.86 -2.53 -0.70
N MET A 59 -10.50 -2.24 0.56
CA MET A 59 -9.11 -2.34 1.02
C MET A 59 -8.57 -3.76 0.96
N LYS A 60 -9.40 -4.78 1.21
CA LYS A 60 -9.03 -6.19 1.01
C LYS A 60 -8.75 -6.52 -0.46
N ALA A 61 -9.54 -5.98 -1.39
CA ALA A 61 -9.31 -6.15 -2.82
C ALA A 61 -8.02 -5.43 -3.25
N TYR A 62 -7.75 -4.22 -2.77
CA TYR A 62 -6.47 -3.53 -3.01
C TYR A 62 -5.27 -4.30 -2.48
N ARG A 63 -5.37 -4.87 -1.28
CA ARG A 63 -4.30 -5.74 -0.76
C ARG A 63 -3.99 -6.89 -1.73
N GLN A 64 -5.00 -7.53 -2.27
CA GLN A 64 -4.83 -8.61 -3.24
C GLN A 64 -4.22 -8.12 -4.56
N ALA A 65 -4.62 -6.93 -5.04
CA ALA A 65 -4.05 -6.30 -6.23
C ALA A 65 -2.55 -6.01 -6.04
N VAL A 66 -2.18 -5.40 -4.90
CA VAL A 66 -0.78 -5.12 -4.55
C VAL A 66 0.04 -6.40 -4.46
N GLN A 67 -0.51 -7.45 -3.83
CA GLN A 67 0.17 -8.75 -3.75
C GLN A 67 0.46 -9.32 -5.16
N THR A 68 -0.52 -9.28 -6.06
CA THR A 68 -0.34 -9.73 -7.46
C THR A 68 0.71 -8.88 -8.18
N GLN A 69 0.70 -7.56 -7.98
CA GLN A 69 1.67 -6.65 -8.58
C GLN A 69 3.10 -6.92 -8.07
N VAL A 70 3.26 -7.15 -6.77
CA VAL A 70 4.58 -7.49 -6.19
C VAL A 70 5.11 -8.81 -6.77
N VAL A 71 4.28 -9.84 -6.85
CA VAL A 71 4.66 -11.12 -7.46
C VAL A 71 5.09 -10.93 -8.93
N SER A 72 4.33 -10.15 -9.70
CA SER A 72 4.65 -9.84 -11.10
C SER A 72 5.97 -9.08 -11.22
N ASN A 73 6.21 -8.08 -10.35
CA ASN A 73 7.45 -7.31 -10.37
C ASN A 73 8.67 -8.18 -10.01
N ILE A 74 8.55 -9.05 -9.01
CA ILE A 74 9.61 -10.00 -8.64
C ILE A 74 9.93 -10.92 -9.81
N ALA A 75 8.91 -11.49 -10.46
CA ALA A 75 9.11 -12.36 -11.62
C ALA A 75 9.82 -11.62 -12.76
N ASN A 76 9.37 -10.40 -13.09
CA ASN A 76 9.98 -9.58 -14.14
C ASN A 76 11.46 -9.27 -13.83
N MET A 77 11.77 -8.85 -12.60
CA MET A 77 13.14 -8.58 -12.19
C MET A 77 14.02 -9.83 -12.22
N TYR A 78 13.48 -10.98 -11.80
CA TYR A 78 14.19 -12.24 -11.84
C TYR A 78 14.57 -12.64 -13.27
N TYR A 79 13.62 -12.58 -14.22
CA TYR A 79 13.91 -12.87 -15.62
C TYR A 79 14.82 -11.82 -16.27
N THR A 80 14.74 -10.56 -15.85
CA THR A 80 15.69 -9.51 -16.27
C THR A 80 17.11 -9.83 -15.83
N LEU A 81 17.30 -10.31 -14.60
CA LEU A 81 18.62 -10.76 -14.13
C LEU A 81 19.16 -11.91 -14.97
N MET A 82 18.34 -12.91 -15.26
CA MET A 82 18.78 -14.05 -16.11
C MET A 82 19.16 -13.59 -17.53
N MET A 83 18.42 -12.64 -18.08
CA MET A 83 18.72 -12.02 -19.38
C MET A 83 20.06 -11.26 -19.34
N LEU A 84 20.29 -10.46 -18.30
CA LEU A 84 21.54 -9.70 -18.12
C LEU A 84 22.75 -10.62 -17.94
N ASP A 85 22.63 -11.72 -17.19
CA ASP A 85 23.69 -12.72 -17.07
C ASP A 85 24.06 -13.33 -18.42
N ARG A 86 23.04 -13.69 -19.20
CA ARG A 86 23.27 -14.24 -20.54
C ARG A 86 23.88 -13.19 -21.48
N GLN A 87 23.44 -11.95 -21.38
CA GLN A 87 24.04 -10.84 -22.15
C GLN A 87 25.52 -10.64 -21.76
N LEU A 88 25.85 -10.69 -20.48
CA LEU A 88 27.22 -10.58 -19.98
C LEU A 88 28.11 -11.70 -20.54
N GLU A 89 27.61 -12.93 -20.52
CA GLU A 89 28.34 -14.10 -21.05
C GLU A 89 28.60 -13.94 -22.55
N ILE A 90 27.58 -13.59 -23.34
CA ILE A 90 27.72 -13.37 -24.79
C ILE A 90 28.67 -12.22 -25.07
N THR A 91 28.60 -11.12 -24.32
CA THR A 91 29.49 -9.95 -24.50
C THR A 91 30.92 -10.32 -24.18
N LYS A 92 31.22 -11.10 -23.11
CA LYS A 92 32.55 -11.60 -22.77
C LYS A 92 33.08 -12.53 -23.87
N ALA A 93 32.25 -13.45 -24.36
CA ALA A 93 32.66 -14.33 -25.48
C ALA A 93 32.95 -13.54 -26.76
N THR A 94 32.15 -12.52 -27.07
CA THR A 94 32.36 -11.62 -28.22
C THR A 94 33.68 -10.84 -28.06
N ALA A 95 33.95 -10.33 -26.87
CA ALA A 95 35.20 -9.64 -26.59
C ALA A 95 36.44 -10.55 -26.83
N GLU A 96 36.38 -11.82 -26.41
CA GLU A 96 37.45 -12.78 -26.67
C GLU A 96 37.66 -13.08 -28.17
N ILE A 97 36.57 -13.17 -28.94
CA ILE A 97 36.62 -13.36 -30.39
C ILE A 97 37.27 -12.14 -31.07
N LEU A 98 36.82 -10.91 -30.69
CA LEU A 98 37.39 -9.68 -31.26
C LEU A 98 38.85 -9.47 -30.88
N LYS A 99 39.24 -9.85 -29.66
CA LYS A 99 40.64 -9.83 -29.22
C LYS A 99 41.51 -10.71 -30.14
N LYS A 100 41.09 -11.97 -30.34
CA LYS A 100 41.79 -12.90 -31.23
C LYS A 100 41.85 -12.38 -32.67
N ASN A 101 40.77 -11.76 -33.14
CA ASN A 101 40.75 -11.15 -34.47
C ASN A 101 41.75 -9.99 -34.60
N ALA A 102 41.84 -9.11 -33.59
CA ALA A 102 42.81 -8.02 -33.57
C ALA A 102 44.25 -8.52 -33.52
N GLU A 103 44.54 -9.54 -32.71
CA GLU A 103 45.82 -10.19 -32.61
C GLU A 103 46.22 -10.84 -33.95
N THR A 104 45.28 -11.52 -34.61
CA THR A 104 45.53 -12.16 -35.92
C THR A 104 45.77 -11.13 -36.99
N MET A 105 45.01 -10.03 -37.02
CA MET A 105 45.23 -8.94 -37.97
C MET A 105 46.60 -8.26 -37.77
N GLU A 106 47.05 -8.09 -36.53
CA GLU A 106 48.36 -7.55 -36.21
C GLU A 106 49.46 -8.46 -36.67
N ALA A 107 49.37 -9.76 -36.39
CA ALA A 107 50.33 -10.77 -36.84
C ALA A 107 50.41 -10.85 -38.40
N MET A 108 49.29 -10.76 -39.10
CA MET A 108 49.25 -10.76 -40.57
C MET A 108 49.87 -9.48 -41.14
N LYS A 109 49.70 -8.34 -40.50
CA LYS A 109 50.37 -7.09 -40.87
C LYS A 109 51.87 -7.21 -40.72
N ASP A 110 52.36 -7.77 -39.59
CA ASP A 110 53.78 -7.95 -39.31
C ASP A 110 54.44 -8.95 -40.28
N ALA A 111 53.67 -9.93 -40.76
CA ALA A 111 54.08 -10.86 -41.79
C ALA A 111 54.08 -10.25 -43.21
N ALA A 112 53.90 -8.92 -43.34
CA ALA A 112 53.87 -8.19 -44.59
C ALA A 112 52.86 -8.71 -45.64
N MET A 113 51.71 -9.23 -45.19
CA MET A 113 50.62 -9.63 -46.08
C MET A 113 49.96 -8.39 -46.72
N TYR A 114 50.04 -8.30 -48.02
CA TYR A 114 49.74 -7.12 -48.86
C TYR A 114 48.30 -6.59 -48.74
N SER A 115 47.39 -7.34 -48.12
CA SER A 115 45.98 -7.02 -48.00
C SER A 115 45.58 -6.33 -46.68
N ILE A 116 46.48 -6.22 -45.71
CA ILE A 116 46.17 -5.69 -44.37
C ILE A 116 46.92 -4.37 -44.15
N ASN A 117 46.18 -3.27 -44.04
CA ASN A 117 46.74 -1.96 -43.73
C ASN A 117 46.61 -1.65 -42.22
N SER A 118 47.39 -0.69 -41.73
CA SER A 118 47.36 -0.24 -40.34
C SER A 118 45.98 0.21 -39.89
N ALA A 119 45.16 0.78 -40.79
CA ALA A 119 43.82 1.22 -40.46
C ALA A 119 42.88 0.06 -40.10
N GLY A 120 43.00 -1.10 -40.79
CA GLY A 120 42.18 -2.28 -40.46
C GLY A 120 42.55 -2.88 -39.11
N VAL A 121 43.83 -2.88 -38.74
CA VAL A 121 44.27 -3.34 -37.40
C VAL A 121 43.71 -2.41 -36.30
N GLU A 122 43.83 -1.09 -36.47
CA GLU A 122 43.33 -0.14 -35.47
C GLU A 122 41.79 -0.16 -35.39
N GLN A 123 41.10 -0.38 -36.49
CA GLN A 123 39.63 -0.59 -36.47
C GLN A 123 39.25 -1.85 -35.70
N SER A 124 39.99 -2.93 -35.86
CA SER A 124 39.75 -4.18 -35.10
C SER A 124 40.01 -4.01 -33.59
N LYS A 125 41.10 -3.32 -33.23
CA LYS A 125 41.38 -2.94 -31.83
C LYS A 125 40.30 -2.02 -31.23
N ALA A 126 39.83 -1.05 -32.00
CA ALA A 126 38.74 -0.16 -31.57
C ALA A 126 37.43 -0.94 -31.32
N ALA A 127 37.07 -1.88 -32.20
CA ALA A 127 35.92 -2.74 -32.01
C ALA A 127 36.01 -3.59 -30.74
N TYR A 128 37.21 -4.18 -30.48
CA TYR A 128 37.44 -4.90 -29.22
C TYR A 128 37.29 -3.99 -28.00
N ALA A 129 37.92 -2.81 -28.02
CA ALA A 129 37.88 -1.88 -26.91
C ALA A 129 36.42 -1.40 -26.62
N GLN A 130 35.60 -1.19 -27.65
CA GLN A 130 34.21 -0.80 -27.52
C GLN A 130 33.36 -1.86 -26.81
N VAL A 131 33.52 -3.13 -27.21
CA VAL A 131 32.81 -4.24 -26.55
C VAL A 131 33.31 -4.44 -25.12
N LEU A 132 34.61 -4.32 -24.89
CA LEU A 132 35.18 -4.41 -23.55
C LEU A 132 34.65 -3.34 -22.62
N ALA A 133 34.48 -2.10 -23.13
CA ALA A 133 33.94 -0.99 -22.37
C ALA A 133 32.46 -1.15 -21.99
N SER A 134 31.68 -1.97 -22.69
CA SER A 134 30.29 -2.26 -22.36
C SER A 134 30.09 -3.28 -21.23
N ILE A 135 31.10 -4.05 -20.89
CA ILE A 135 31.02 -5.08 -19.82
C ILE A 135 30.72 -4.47 -18.45
N PRO A 136 31.40 -3.40 -17.98
CA PRO A 136 31.10 -2.77 -16.70
C PRO A 136 29.66 -2.25 -16.58
N ASP A 137 29.10 -1.75 -17.67
CA ASP A 137 27.73 -1.22 -17.71
C ASP A 137 26.70 -2.34 -17.46
N ILE A 138 26.94 -3.53 -18.06
CA ILE A 138 26.11 -4.71 -17.84
C ILE A 138 26.26 -5.20 -16.39
N GLU A 139 27.48 -5.26 -15.87
CA GLU A 139 27.74 -5.66 -14.48
C GLU A 139 27.15 -4.68 -13.47
N GLN A 140 27.10 -3.39 -13.78
CA GLN A 140 26.38 -2.38 -12.98
C GLN A 140 24.87 -2.66 -13.00
N SER A 141 24.29 -2.88 -14.18
CA SER A 141 22.86 -3.17 -14.34
C SER A 141 22.43 -4.43 -13.56
N ILE A 142 23.28 -5.46 -13.53
CA ILE A 142 23.05 -6.66 -12.71
C ILE A 142 22.97 -6.27 -11.23
N ARG A 143 23.95 -5.53 -10.71
CA ARG A 143 23.98 -5.13 -9.29
C ARG A 143 22.82 -4.23 -8.92
N GLU A 144 22.45 -3.30 -9.78
CA GLU A 144 21.28 -2.43 -9.57
C GLU A 144 19.99 -3.24 -9.50
N THR A 145 19.82 -4.22 -10.38
CA THR A 145 18.63 -5.09 -10.39
C THR A 145 18.60 -6.02 -9.17
N GLU A 146 19.76 -6.56 -8.73
CA GLU A 146 19.86 -7.34 -7.48
C GLU A 146 19.51 -6.50 -6.26
N ASN A 147 20.00 -5.27 -6.18
CA ASN A 147 19.69 -4.35 -5.09
C ASN A 147 18.20 -3.97 -5.07
N ALA A 148 17.60 -3.71 -6.25
CA ALA A 148 16.19 -3.42 -6.38
C ALA A 148 15.32 -4.61 -5.93
N LEU A 149 15.71 -5.84 -6.30
CA LEU A 149 15.01 -7.07 -5.89
C LEU A 149 15.17 -7.32 -4.38
N SER A 150 16.37 -7.14 -3.81
CA SER A 150 16.59 -7.23 -2.36
C SER A 150 15.74 -6.21 -1.59
N THR A 151 15.64 -4.98 -2.10
CA THR A 151 14.78 -3.94 -1.52
C THR A 151 13.31 -4.34 -1.54
N LEU A 152 12.84 -4.94 -2.64
CA LEU A 152 11.46 -5.41 -2.78
C LEU A 152 11.15 -6.58 -1.83
N LEU A 153 12.14 -7.42 -1.52
CA LEU A 153 12.04 -8.52 -0.55
C LEU A 153 12.18 -8.03 0.90
N GLY A 154 12.63 -6.79 1.11
CA GLY A 154 12.89 -6.23 2.44
C GLY A 154 14.17 -6.77 3.09
N GLU A 155 15.12 -7.23 2.28
CA GLU A 155 16.40 -7.80 2.72
C GLU A 155 17.55 -6.85 2.44
N ALA A 156 18.69 -7.07 3.12
CA ALA A 156 19.90 -6.35 2.82
C ALA A 156 20.42 -6.74 1.41
N PRO A 157 21.07 -5.80 0.67
CA PRO A 157 21.60 -6.11 -0.65
C PRO A 157 22.52 -7.34 -0.65
N HIS A 158 22.22 -8.32 -1.48
CA HIS A 158 22.99 -9.55 -1.63
C HIS A 158 22.85 -10.12 -3.04
N ALA A 159 23.78 -10.99 -3.42
CA ALA A 159 23.71 -11.69 -4.69
C ALA A 159 22.58 -12.74 -4.67
N ILE A 160 21.71 -12.68 -5.66
CA ILE A 160 20.52 -13.53 -5.75
C ILE A 160 20.86 -14.79 -6.54
N LYS A 161 20.60 -15.97 -5.94
CA LYS A 161 20.75 -17.25 -6.63
C LYS A 161 19.70 -17.38 -7.72
N ARG A 162 20.13 -17.68 -8.93
CA ARG A 162 19.27 -17.84 -10.10
C ARG A 162 19.69 -19.01 -10.96
N GLY A 163 18.74 -19.51 -11.73
CA GLY A 163 18.98 -20.57 -12.70
C GLY A 163 19.47 -20.04 -14.06
N GLU A 164 19.61 -20.93 -15.02
CA GLU A 164 19.98 -20.59 -16.40
C GLU A 164 18.74 -20.26 -17.23
N LEU A 165 18.86 -19.27 -18.11
CA LEU A 165 17.74 -18.82 -18.98
C LEU A 165 17.30 -19.93 -19.93
N GLU A 166 18.25 -20.70 -20.45
CA GLU A 166 17.98 -21.80 -21.42
C GLU A 166 17.24 -22.98 -20.81
N ALA A 167 17.33 -23.16 -19.49
CA ALA A 167 16.61 -24.20 -18.77
C ALA A 167 15.12 -23.86 -18.54
N GLN A 168 14.68 -22.64 -18.89
CA GLN A 168 13.31 -22.20 -18.68
C GLN A 168 12.39 -22.74 -19.78
N VAL A 169 11.33 -23.43 -19.37
CA VAL A 169 10.30 -23.96 -20.30
C VAL A 169 9.10 -23.01 -20.26
N LEU A 170 8.81 -22.39 -21.38
CA LEU A 170 7.60 -21.58 -21.53
C LEU A 170 6.38 -22.50 -21.66
N PRO A 171 5.22 -22.19 -21.00
CA PRO A 171 4.00 -22.93 -21.18
C PRO A 171 3.55 -22.83 -22.65
N THR A 172 3.42 -23.98 -23.30
CA THR A 172 3.04 -24.09 -24.72
C THR A 172 1.56 -23.81 -25.00
N GLU A 173 0.71 -23.93 -23.97
CA GLU A 173 -0.72 -23.65 -24.06
C GLU A 173 -1.10 -22.44 -23.21
N LEU A 174 -1.09 -21.27 -23.81
CA LEU A 174 -1.81 -20.11 -23.29
C LEU A 174 -3.25 -20.23 -23.79
N SER A 175 -4.19 -20.61 -22.91
CA SER A 175 -5.60 -20.60 -23.27
C SER A 175 -6.01 -19.18 -23.63
N ALA A 176 -6.24 -18.94 -24.91
CA ALA A 176 -6.73 -17.66 -25.42
C ALA A 176 -8.19 -17.50 -24.99
N GLY A 177 -8.44 -16.53 -24.13
CA GLY A 177 -9.78 -16.16 -23.68
C GLY A 177 -9.97 -16.42 -22.18
N VAL A 178 -10.18 -15.33 -21.44
CA VAL A 178 -10.59 -15.38 -20.03
C VAL A 178 -12.11 -15.37 -20.01
N PRO A 179 -12.79 -16.43 -19.50
CA PRO A 179 -14.24 -16.41 -19.36
C PRO A 179 -14.67 -15.18 -18.55
N ILE A 180 -15.77 -14.52 -18.97
CA ILE A 180 -16.33 -13.33 -18.29
C ILE A 180 -16.51 -13.59 -16.78
N GLN A 181 -16.80 -14.83 -16.39
CA GLN A 181 -16.91 -15.25 -15.00
C GLN A 181 -15.63 -15.05 -14.18
N LEU A 182 -14.46 -15.07 -14.81
CA LEU A 182 -13.18 -14.79 -14.13
C LEU A 182 -12.93 -13.30 -13.91
N LEU A 183 -13.62 -12.39 -14.63
CA LEU A 183 -13.55 -10.95 -14.39
C LEU A 183 -14.00 -10.61 -12.97
N SER A 184 -15.00 -11.31 -12.44
CA SER A 184 -15.46 -11.13 -11.06
C SER A 184 -14.41 -11.48 -10.00
N ASN A 185 -13.36 -12.22 -10.35
CA ASN A 185 -12.27 -12.58 -9.45
C ASN A 185 -11.10 -11.59 -9.49
N ARG A 186 -11.08 -10.66 -10.46
CA ARG A 186 -10.04 -9.66 -10.57
C ARG A 186 -10.14 -8.65 -9.42
N PRO A 187 -9.04 -8.38 -8.71
CA PRO A 187 -9.07 -7.50 -7.55
C PRO A 187 -9.36 -6.04 -7.91
N ASP A 188 -8.95 -5.57 -9.09
CA ASP A 188 -9.23 -4.22 -9.59
C ASP A 188 -10.74 -4.02 -9.87
N VAL A 189 -11.40 -5.00 -10.48
CA VAL A 189 -12.84 -5.00 -10.71
C VAL A 189 -13.60 -5.00 -9.38
N LYS A 190 -13.22 -5.88 -8.44
CA LYS A 190 -13.80 -5.90 -7.09
C LYS A 190 -13.62 -4.57 -6.36
N ALA A 191 -12.46 -3.93 -6.47
CA ALA A 191 -12.21 -2.63 -5.86
C ALA A 191 -13.11 -1.54 -6.48
N ALA A 192 -13.32 -1.56 -7.80
CA ALA A 192 -14.21 -0.62 -8.50
C ALA A 192 -15.68 -0.83 -8.11
N GLU A 193 -16.15 -2.07 -8.01
CA GLU A 193 -17.50 -2.39 -7.52
C GLU A 193 -17.73 -1.89 -6.08
N MET A 194 -16.74 -2.10 -5.20
CA MET A 194 -16.83 -1.61 -3.83
C MET A 194 -16.78 -0.08 -3.78
N SER A 195 -16.05 0.57 -4.67
CA SER A 195 -16.06 2.03 -4.80
C SER A 195 -17.45 2.55 -5.20
N LEU A 196 -18.10 1.92 -6.17
CA LEU A 196 -19.46 2.26 -6.58
C LEU A 196 -20.46 2.07 -5.42
N ALA A 197 -20.36 0.96 -4.70
CA ALA A 197 -21.20 0.70 -3.53
C ALA A 197 -20.97 1.73 -2.41
N SER A 198 -19.71 2.18 -2.20
CA SER A 198 -19.39 3.27 -1.26
C SER A 198 -20.08 4.58 -1.65
N CYS A 199 -20.02 4.97 -2.93
CA CYS A 199 -20.72 6.15 -3.44
C CYS A 199 -22.23 6.05 -3.24
N TYR A 200 -22.83 4.89 -3.46
CA TYR A 200 -24.25 4.65 -3.22
C TYR A 200 -24.65 4.87 -1.76
N TYR A 201 -23.89 4.28 -0.80
CA TYR A 201 -24.17 4.48 0.62
C TYR A 201 -23.92 5.91 1.08
N ASN A 202 -22.90 6.59 0.53
CA ASN A 202 -22.65 8.01 0.80
C ASN A 202 -23.81 8.87 0.32
N THR A 203 -24.34 8.62 -0.86
CA THR A 203 -25.51 9.33 -1.40
C THR A 203 -26.75 9.13 -0.51
N ASN A 204 -26.98 7.90 -0.04
CA ASN A 204 -28.10 7.61 0.86
C ASN A 204 -27.92 8.26 2.24
N SER A 205 -26.71 8.28 2.77
CA SER A 205 -26.39 8.98 4.02
C SER A 205 -26.60 10.49 3.88
N ALA A 206 -26.17 11.08 2.76
CA ALA A 206 -26.39 12.50 2.45
C ALA A 206 -27.89 12.84 2.31
N ARG A 207 -28.69 11.98 1.67
CA ARG A 207 -30.16 12.14 1.60
C ARG A 207 -30.80 12.07 2.99
N ALA A 208 -30.36 11.14 3.83
CA ALA A 208 -30.86 11.02 5.19
C ALA A 208 -30.53 12.25 6.05
N ALA A 209 -29.47 12.99 5.76
CA ALA A 209 -29.06 14.19 6.48
C ALA A 209 -30.04 15.40 6.26
N PHE A 210 -30.89 15.35 5.23
CA PHE A 210 -31.95 16.35 5.04
C PHE A 210 -33.12 16.19 6.01
N TYR A 211 -33.23 15.06 6.70
CA TYR A 211 -34.28 14.78 7.66
C TYR A 211 -33.84 15.13 9.09
N PRO A 212 -34.77 15.51 9.99
CA PRO A 212 -34.46 15.80 11.38
C PRO A 212 -33.80 14.62 12.09
N GLN A 213 -32.76 14.89 12.88
CA GLN A 213 -32.12 13.88 13.73
C GLN A 213 -32.81 13.87 15.10
N ILE A 214 -33.10 12.68 15.60
CA ILE A 214 -33.73 12.50 16.91
C ILE A 214 -32.70 11.92 17.87
N THR A 215 -32.34 12.70 18.90
CA THR A 215 -31.41 12.25 19.95
C THR A 215 -32.19 12.14 21.27
N LEU A 216 -32.19 10.95 21.84
CA LEU A 216 -32.73 10.73 23.18
C LEU A 216 -31.56 10.92 24.17
N SER A 217 -31.73 11.87 25.11
CA SER A 217 -30.76 12.07 26.17
C SER A 217 -31.39 12.01 27.52
N GLY A 218 -30.72 11.39 28.47
CA GLY A 218 -31.15 11.33 29.85
C GLY A 218 -29.97 11.49 30.80
N SER A 219 -30.21 12.09 31.95
CA SER A 219 -29.21 12.18 33.01
C SER A 219 -29.78 11.78 34.35
N ALA A 220 -29.01 11.04 35.12
CA ALA A 220 -29.30 10.72 36.51
C ALA A 220 -28.05 10.93 37.33
N GLY A 221 -28.17 11.50 38.52
CA GLY A 221 -26.97 11.76 39.31
C GLY A 221 -27.26 12.22 40.72
N TRP A 222 -26.24 12.37 41.51
CA TRP A 222 -26.28 12.91 42.85
C TRP A 222 -25.67 14.30 42.83
N THR A 223 -26.32 15.23 43.54
CA THR A 223 -25.80 16.59 43.73
C THR A 223 -25.91 16.99 45.18
N ASN A 224 -24.99 17.80 45.62
CA ASN A 224 -24.96 18.43 46.91
C ASN A 224 -25.00 19.96 46.73
N ASN A 225 -26.05 20.61 47.06
CA ASN A 225 -26.21 22.09 46.95
C ASN A 225 -25.74 22.84 48.18
N SER A 226 -25.38 22.19 49.30
CA SER A 226 -25.11 22.85 50.57
C SER A 226 -23.76 22.53 51.20
N GLY A 227 -22.87 21.88 50.48
CA GLY A 227 -21.50 21.57 50.97
C GLY A 227 -21.37 20.44 52.01
N ALA A 228 -22.48 19.88 52.46
CA ALA A 228 -22.52 18.85 53.50
C ALA A 228 -22.99 17.50 52.90
N GLY A 229 -22.14 16.74 52.29
CA GLY A 229 -22.42 15.38 51.87
C GLY A 229 -23.39 15.25 50.67
N ILE A 230 -23.47 14.07 50.05
CA ILE A 230 -24.39 13.76 48.95
C ILE A 230 -25.77 13.46 49.55
N VAL A 231 -26.73 14.37 49.34
CA VAL A 231 -27.99 14.33 50.11
C VAL A 231 -29.15 13.74 49.31
N ASN A 232 -29.15 13.81 47.92
CA ASN A 232 -30.25 13.28 47.13
C ASN A 232 -29.80 12.68 45.80
N PRO A 233 -30.43 11.56 45.35
CA PRO A 233 -30.32 11.16 43.96
C PRO A 233 -30.90 12.28 43.07
N GLY A 234 -30.15 12.71 42.09
CA GLY A 234 -30.56 13.76 41.19
C GLY A 234 -31.84 13.45 40.44
N LYS A 235 -32.49 14.47 39.93
CA LYS A 235 -33.68 14.32 39.11
C LYS A 235 -33.33 13.63 37.80
N LEU A 236 -34.10 12.65 37.42
CA LEU A 236 -34.04 12.08 36.09
C LEU A 236 -34.63 13.14 35.10
N LEU A 237 -33.76 13.61 34.21
CA LEU A 237 -34.17 14.52 33.13
C LEU A 237 -34.09 13.73 31.84
N ALA A 238 -35.19 13.59 31.15
CA ALA A 238 -35.27 13.11 29.78
C ALA A 238 -35.55 14.29 28.86
N SER A 239 -34.69 14.54 27.89
CA SER A 239 -34.93 15.52 26.84
C SER A 239 -34.96 14.83 25.49
N VAL A 240 -35.96 15.18 24.67
CA VAL A 240 -36.04 14.78 23.27
C VAL A 240 -35.77 16.02 22.44
N VAL A 241 -34.75 16.02 21.63
CA VAL A 241 -34.39 17.11 20.72
C VAL A 241 -34.29 16.58 19.30
#